data_a1f3faf15148a9111ce59b6c4291273a
#
_entry.id   a1f3faf15148a9111ce59b6c4291273a
#
_cell.length_a   1.000
_cell.length_b   1.000
_cell.length_c   1.000
_cell.angle_alpha   90.00
_cell.angle_beta   90.00
_cell.angle_gamma   90.00
#
_symmetry.space_group_name_H-M   'P 1'
#
loop_
_entity.id
_entity.type
_entity.pdbx_description
1 polymer ?
#
loop_
_entity_poly.entity_id
_entity_poly.type
_entity_poly.pdbx_seq_one_letter_code
_entity_poly.pdbx_strand_id
1 'polypeptide(L)'
;MASIAEVYLSTLSAIMKPHGLERCYVPLLFLIEHSGKTTQTELGQAIRKDKVSVMRMIDYLCERDFVKRKQGEEDRRCQFLEVTQKAINIEPLIRKGIAQTNDLLMNNFTAEEHEIFKRGIDKIYQKITQLPEPDFIINTTKKDGKEII
;
A
#
# COMPACT_ATOMS: atom_id res chain seq x y z
N MET A 1 16.99 13.82 7.59
CA MET A 1 17.47 12.57 6.94
C MET A 1 16.24 11.78 6.50
N ALA A 2 16.14 11.38 5.23
CA ALA A 2 15.00 10.58 4.77
C ALA A 2 15.05 9.19 5.42
N SER A 3 13.90 8.65 5.83
CA SER A 3 13.81 7.28 6.34
C SER A 3 13.98 6.27 5.20
N ILE A 4 14.41 5.04 5.53
CA ILE A 4 14.51 3.94 4.54
C ILE A 4 13.16 3.75 3.82
N ALA A 5 12.05 3.84 4.55
CA ALA A 5 10.72 3.73 3.98
C ALA A 5 10.40 4.84 2.96
N GLU A 6 10.80 6.09 3.23
CA GLU A 6 10.60 7.21 2.29
C GLU A 6 11.42 7.02 1.01
N VAL A 7 12.67 6.59 1.13
CA VAL A 7 13.52 6.31 -0.04
C VAL A 7 12.93 5.15 -0.86
N TYR A 8 12.52 4.07 -0.20
CA TYR A 8 11.87 2.93 -0.86
C TYR A 8 10.62 3.37 -1.63
N LEU A 9 9.71 4.08 -0.96
CA LEU A 9 8.44 4.51 -1.54
C LEU A 9 8.65 5.52 -2.68
N SER A 10 9.61 6.43 -2.56
CA SER A 10 9.93 7.41 -3.62
C SER A 10 10.53 6.74 -4.85
N THR A 11 11.39 5.74 -4.66
CA THR A 11 11.99 4.96 -5.76
C THR A 11 10.92 4.19 -6.51
N LEU A 12 10.05 3.47 -5.80
CA LEU A 12 8.94 2.74 -6.41
C LEU A 12 7.95 3.68 -7.10
N SER A 13 7.65 4.83 -6.50
CA SER A 13 6.82 5.87 -7.11
C SER A 13 7.40 6.37 -8.44
N ALA A 14 8.72 6.62 -8.50
CA ALA A 14 9.38 7.03 -9.73
C ALA A 14 9.27 5.97 -10.84
N ILE A 15 9.40 4.69 -10.50
CA ILE A 15 9.26 3.57 -11.44
C ILE A 15 7.81 3.47 -11.96
N MET A 16 6.82 3.69 -11.09
CA MET A 16 5.40 3.53 -11.43
C MET A 16 4.76 4.76 -12.08
N LYS A 17 5.38 5.94 -11.93
CA LYS A 17 4.87 7.20 -12.48
C LYS A 17 4.55 7.18 -13.98
N PRO A 18 5.39 6.62 -14.88
CA PRO A 18 5.09 6.53 -16.31
C PRO A 18 3.82 5.71 -16.61
N HIS A 19 3.38 4.86 -15.68
CA HIS A 19 2.18 4.04 -15.81
C HIS A 19 0.92 4.66 -15.18
N GLY A 20 1.01 5.92 -14.72
CA GLY A 20 -0.09 6.64 -14.09
C GLY A 20 -0.41 6.18 -12.67
N LEU A 21 0.51 5.46 -12.02
CA LEU A 21 0.35 4.95 -10.66
C LEU A 21 1.55 5.35 -9.79
N GLU A 22 1.53 6.57 -9.27
CA GLU A 22 2.60 7.10 -8.43
C GLU A 22 2.49 6.68 -6.96
N ARG A 23 1.31 6.24 -6.53
CA ARG A 23 1.00 5.85 -5.16
C ARG A 23 -0.17 4.86 -5.13
N CYS A 24 -0.51 4.39 -3.95
CA CYS A 24 -1.64 3.48 -3.73
C CYS A 24 -1.50 2.09 -4.40
N TYR A 25 -0.26 1.66 -4.72
CA TYR A 25 -0.02 0.33 -5.27
C TYR A 25 -0.29 -0.78 -4.24
N VAL A 26 -0.03 -0.57 -2.95
CA VAL A 26 -0.33 -1.55 -1.89
C VAL A 26 -1.84 -1.80 -1.79
N PRO A 27 -2.70 -0.77 -1.59
CA PRO A 27 -4.14 -1.00 -1.59
C PRO A 27 -4.65 -1.55 -2.92
N LEU A 28 -4.07 -1.18 -4.07
CA LEU A 28 -4.46 -1.72 -5.35
C LEU A 28 -4.14 -3.22 -5.47
N LEU A 29 -2.93 -3.64 -5.08
CA LEU A 29 -2.57 -5.07 -5.06
C LEU A 29 -3.48 -5.85 -4.12
N PHE A 30 -3.77 -5.33 -2.93
CA PHE A 30 -4.70 -5.97 -2.00
C PHE A 30 -6.08 -6.18 -2.64
N LEU A 31 -6.62 -5.16 -3.33
CA LEU A 31 -7.91 -5.25 -4.00
C LEU A 31 -7.90 -6.25 -5.17
N ILE A 32 -6.79 -6.37 -5.90
CA ILE A 32 -6.63 -7.35 -6.98
C ILE A 32 -6.65 -8.77 -6.40
N GLU A 33 -5.92 -9.02 -5.33
CA GLU A 33 -5.83 -10.33 -4.67
C GLU A 33 -7.15 -10.75 -4.00
N HIS A 34 -7.96 -9.77 -3.53
CA HIS A 34 -9.23 -10.00 -2.85
C HIS A 34 -10.42 -9.53 -3.69
N SER A 35 -10.33 -9.65 -5.02
CA SER A 35 -11.31 -9.11 -5.94
C SER A 35 -12.73 -9.64 -5.69
N GLY A 36 -13.69 -8.72 -5.68
CA GLY A 36 -15.11 -9.00 -5.83
C GLY A 36 -16.02 -8.58 -4.67
N LYS A 37 -15.55 -8.45 -3.42
CA LYS A 37 -16.43 -8.10 -2.28
C LYS A 37 -15.73 -7.31 -1.16
N THR A 38 -14.63 -6.62 -1.46
CA THR A 38 -13.94 -5.83 -0.44
C THR A 38 -14.61 -4.48 -0.26
N THR A 39 -14.98 -4.15 0.96
CA THR A 39 -15.49 -2.83 1.35
C THR A 39 -14.34 -1.88 1.70
N GLN A 40 -14.63 -0.58 1.74
CA GLN A 40 -13.67 0.42 2.22
C GLN A 40 -13.18 0.14 3.65
N THR A 41 -14.05 -0.34 4.52
CA THR A 41 -13.73 -0.66 5.91
C THR A 41 -12.75 -1.84 6.00
N GLU A 42 -13.02 -2.91 5.27
CA GLU A 42 -12.13 -4.09 5.22
C GLU A 42 -10.77 -3.75 4.64
N LEU A 43 -10.71 -2.95 3.58
CA LEU A 43 -9.44 -2.44 3.05
C LEU A 43 -8.68 -1.65 4.12
N GLY A 44 -9.36 -0.75 4.85
CA GLY A 44 -8.75 0.05 5.90
C GLY A 44 -8.14 -0.80 7.01
N GLN A 45 -8.86 -1.80 7.46
CA GLN A 45 -8.38 -2.76 8.46
C GLN A 45 -7.16 -3.54 7.95
N ALA A 46 -7.23 -4.05 6.70
CA ALA A 46 -6.15 -4.84 6.12
C ALA A 46 -4.84 -4.05 5.97
N ILE A 47 -4.91 -2.80 5.50
CA ILE A 47 -3.73 -1.95 5.31
C ILE A 47 -3.39 -1.07 6.52
N ARG A 48 -4.12 -1.22 7.63
CA ARG A 48 -3.97 -0.46 8.89
C ARG A 48 -3.95 1.06 8.67
N LYS A 49 -4.97 1.57 7.98
CA LYS A 49 -5.15 2.99 7.71
C LYS A 49 -6.50 3.49 8.18
N ASP A 50 -6.51 4.74 8.64
CA ASP A 50 -7.73 5.42 9.03
C ASP A 50 -8.71 5.64 7.85
N LYS A 51 -9.98 5.84 8.17
CA LYS A 51 -11.06 5.98 7.20
C LYS A 51 -10.82 7.10 6.17
N VAL A 52 -10.26 8.24 6.60
CA VAL A 52 -10.01 9.40 5.72
C VAL A 52 -8.89 9.11 4.74
N SER A 53 -7.81 8.49 5.21
CA SER A 53 -6.70 8.06 4.36
C SER A 53 -7.14 7.03 3.32
N VAL A 54 -7.94 6.04 3.74
CA VAL A 54 -8.48 5.01 2.83
C VAL A 54 -9.40 5.64 1.78
N MET A 55 -10.28 6.55 2.18
CA MET A 55 -11.16 7.26 1.25
C MET A 55 -10.35 7.99 0.16
N ARG A 56 -9.32 8.74 0.55
CA ARG A 56 -8.43 9.44 -0.40
C ARG A 56 -7.67 8.49 -1.34
N MET A 57 -7.26 7.32 -0.84
CA MET A 57 -6.62 6.29 -1.66
C MET A 57 -7.58 5.73 -2.70
N ILE A 58 -8.82 5.43 -2.29
CA ILE A 58 -9.87 4.92 -3.19
C ILE A 58 -10.24 5.99 -4.23
N ASP A 59 -10.41 7.25 -3.83
CA ASP A 59 -10.69 8.36 -4.77
C ASP A 59 -9.59 8.46 -5.82
N TYR A 60 -8.32 8.44 -5.40
CA TYR A 60 -7.18 8.42 -6.30
C TYR A 60 -7.21 7.26 -7.31
N LEU A 61 -7.56 6.05 -6.86
CA LEU A 61 -7.64 4.88 -7.71
C LEU A 61 -8.85 4.93 -8.65
N CYS A 62 -9.98 5.47 -8.18
CA CYS A 62 -11.19 5.67 -9.00
C CYS A 62 -10.98 6.72 -10.09
N GLU A 63 -10.37 7.86 -9.77
CA GLU A 63 -10.05 8.93 -10.73
C GLU A 63 -9.16 8.45 -11.89
N ARG A 64 -8.37 7.40 -11.64
CA ARG A 64 -7.46 6.78 -12.62
C ARG A 64 -8.03 5.52 -13.26
N ASP A 65 -9.28 5.22 -13.01
CA ASP A 65 -9.97 4.04 -13.52
C ASP A 65 -9.29 2.69 -13.18
N PHE A 66 -8.64 2.61 -12.02
CA PHE A 66 -8.15 1.34 -11.49
C PHE A 66 -9.20 0.61 -10.65
N VAL A 67 -10.07 1.35 -9.97
CA VAL A 67 -11.10 0.82 -9.07
C VAL A 67 -12.43 1.52 -9.36
N LYS A 68 -13.53 0.78 -9.20
CA LYS A 68 -14.90 1.29 -9.23
C LYS A 68 -15.62 0.98 -7.93
N ARG A 69 -16.48 1.90 -7.50
CA ARG A 69 -17.42 1.64 -6.41
C ARG A 69 -18.67 1.00 -6.97
N LYS A 70 -19.03 -0.17 -6.44
CA LYS A 70 -20.22 -0.91 -6.83
C LYS A 70 -21.17 -1.04 -5.63
N GLN A 71 -22.41 -0.73 -5.81
CA GLN A 71 -23.42 -0.99 -4.78
C GLN A 71 -23.69 -2.49 -4.67
N GLY A 72 -23.91 -2.96 -3.45
CA GLY A 72 -24.32 -4.34 -3.21
C GLY A 72 -25.70 -4.62 -3.82
N GLU A 73 -25.85 -5.79 -4.41
CA GLU A 73 -27.11 -6.21 -5.03
C GLU A 73 -28.17 -6.55 -3.97
N GLU A 74 -27.76 -7.15 -2.85
CA GLU A 74 -28.65 -7.56 -1.74
C GLU A 74 -28.88 -6.42 -0.75
N ASP A 75 -27.83 -5.62 -0.45
CA ASP A 75 -27.92 -4.45 0.42
C ASP A 75 -27.28 -3.24 -0.26
N ARG A 76 -28.15 -2.32 -0.70
CA ARG A 76 -27.75 -1.06 -1.34
C ARG A 76 -26.98 -0.10 -0.42
N ARG A 77 -26.95 -0.39 0.89
CA ARG A 77 -26.13 0.39 1.85
C ARG A 77 -24.66 -0.04 1.83
N CYS A 78 -24.40 -1.27 1.38
CA CYS A 78 -23.04 -1.76 1.22
C CYS A 78 -22.46 -1.30 -0.11
N GLN A 79 -21.24 -0.75 -0.05
CA GLN A 79 -20.50 -0.33 -1.22
C GLN A 79 -19.20 -1.13 -1.29
N PHE A 80 -19.03 -1.86 -2.39
CA PHE A 80 -17.86 -2.69 -2.66
C PHE A 80 -16.88 -1.98 -3.61
N LEU A 81 -15.63 -2.38 -3.52
CA LEU A 81 -14.55 -1.91 -4.39
C LEU A 81 -14.25 -3.00 -5.42
N GLU A 82 -14.49 -2.68 -6.68
CA GLU A 82 -14.26 -3.59 -7.80
C GLU A 82 -13.06 -3.11 -8.61
N VAL A 83 -12.11 -4.00 -8.86
CA VAL A 83 -10.95 -3.69 -9.71
C VAL A 83 -11.34 -3.73 -11.18
N THR A 84 -10.77 -2.83 -11.97
CA THR A 84 -10.99 -2.77 -13.41
C THR A 84 -10.01 -3.66 -14.16
N GLN A 85 -10.27 -3.90 -15.45
CA GLN A 85 -9.32 -4.59 -16.31
C GLN A 85 -7.97 -3.84 -16.39
N LYS A 86 -7.99 -2.51 -16.30
CA LYS A 86 -6.77 -1.69 -16.23
C LYS A 86 -5.92 -2.02 -15.01
N ALA A 87 -6.57 -2.24 -13.84
CA ALA A 87 -5.88 -2.64 -12.62
C ALA A 87 -5.24 -4.02 -12.76
N ILE A 88 -5.94 -4.98 -13.35
CA ILE A 88 -5.41 -6.32 -13.59
C ILE A 88 -4.21 -6.26 -14.55
N ASN A 89 -4.30 -5.46 -15.60
CA ASN A 89 -3.24 -5.33 -16.60
C ASN A 89 -1.97 -4.66 -16.05
N ILE A 90 -2.09 -3.78 -15.05
CA ILE A 90 -0.94 -3.09 -14.45
C ILE A 90 -0.27 -3.92 -13.33
N GLU A 91 -0.93 -4.93 -12.77
CA GLU A 91 -0.41 -5.75 -11.68
C GLU A 91 1.02 -6.29 -11.94
N PRO A 92 1.33 -6.91 -13.09
CA PRO A 92 2.68 -7.39 -13.37
C PRO A 92 3.73 -6.28 -13.34
N LEU A 93 3.37 -5.07 -13.76
CA LEU A 93 4.26 -3.91 -13.73
C LEU A 93 4.52 -3.44 -12.30
N ILE A 94 3.50 -3.46 -11.43
CA ILE A 94 3.67 -3.13 -10.00
C ILE A 94 4.62 -4.13 -9.36
N ARG A 95 4.41 -5.43 -9.56
CA ARG A 95 5.27 -6.49 -9.02
C ARG A 95 6.71 -6.38 -9.54
N LYS A 96 6.88 -6.09 -10.82
CA LYS A 96 8.19 -5.83 -11.40
C LYS A 96 8.86 -4.59 -10.79
N GLY A 97 8.12 -3.49 -10.60
CA GLY A 97 8.62 -2.28 -9.95
C GLY A 97 9.08 -2.54 -8.51
N ILE A 98 8.32 -3.33 -7.75
CA ILE A 98 8.69 -3.76 -6.40
C ILE A 98 9.99 -4.59 -6.44
N ALA A 99 10.09 -5.57 -7.34
CA ALA A 99 11.29 -6.38 -7.50
C ALA A 99 12.52 -5.51 -7.85
N GLN A 100 12.39 -4.61 -8.82
CA GLN A 100 13.46 -3.69 -9.19
C GLN A 100 13.90 -2.78 -8.02
N THR A 101 12.94 -2.29 -7.22
CA THR A 101 13.26 -1.48 -6.05
C THR A 101 14.00 -2.31 -5.00
N ASN A 102 13.56 -3.55 -4.77
CA ASN A 102 14.25 -4.47 -3.86
C ASN A 102 15.66 -4.76 -4.34
N ASP A 103 15.85 -5.07 -5.62
CA ASP A 103 17.17 -5.34 -6.20
C ASP A 103 18.12 -4.14 -6.04
N LEU A 104 17.63 -2.92 -6.28
CA LEU A 104 18.42 -1.70 -6.10
C LEU A 104 18.89 -1.49 -4.66
N LEU A 105 18.07 -1.84 -3.69
CA LEU A 105 18.39 -1.66 -2.27
C LEU A 105 19.22 -2.80 -1.69
N MET A 106 19.11 -3.99 -2.25
CA MET A 106 19.69 -5.22 -1.73
C MET A 106 20.91 -5.71 -2.53
N ASN A 107 21.30 -5.02 -3.59
CA ASN A 107 22.38 -5.46 -4.50
C ASN A 107 23.75 -5.61 -3.84
N ASN A 108 23.98 -4.96 -2.69
CA ASN A 108 25.22 -5.06 -1.93
C ASN A 108 25.18 -6.17 -0.85
N PHE A 109 24.06 -6.88 -0.70
CA PHE A 109 23.93 -7.95 0.26
C PHE A 109 24.41 -9.28 -0.33
N THR A 110 25.18 -10.02 0.44
CA THR A 110 25.43 -11.43 0.12
C THR A 110 24.14 -12.25 0.28
N ALA A 111 24.11 -13.45 -0.29
CA ALA A 111 22.95 -14.33 -0.16
C ALA A 111 22.63 -14.66 1.32
N GLU A 112 23.65 -14.82 2.15
CA GLU A 112 23.49 -15.10 3.58
C GLU A 112 22.91 -13.88 4.33
N GLU A 113 23.41 -12.68 4.08
CA GLU A 113 22.89 -11.44 4.66
C GLU A 113 21.45 -11.20 4.25
N HIS A 114 21.10 -11.48 3.00
CA HIS A 114 19.73 -11.39 2.50
C HIS A 114 18.77 -12.30 3.26
N GLU A 115 19.15 -13.57 3.48
CA GLU A 115 18.34 -14.52 4.24
C GLU A 115 18.22 -14.15 5.73
N ILE A 116 19.30 -13.63 6.33
CA ILE A 116 19.25 -13.14 7.71
C ILE A 116 18.32 -11.94 7.83
N PHE A 117 18.43 -10.97 6.93
CA PHE A 117 17.57 -9.80 6.90
C PHE A 117 16.11 -10.16 6.73
N LYS A 118 15.79 -11.02 5.75
CA LYS A 118 14.42 -11.51 5.51
C LYS A 118 13.82 -12.16 6.75
N ARG A 119 14.55 -13.08 7.37
CA ARG A 119 14.09 -13.73 8.63
C ARG A 119 13.88 -12.71 9.76
N GLY A 120 14.72 -11.69 9.84
CA GLY A 120 14.57 -10.60 10.81
C GLY A 120 13.26 -9.83 10.60
N ILE A 121 13.01 -9.41 9.38
CA ILE A 121 11.78 -8.70 9.00
C ILE A 121 10.54 -9.56 9.24
N ASP A 122 10.56 -10.85 8.88
CA ASP A 122 9.43 -11.77 9.12
C ASP A 122 9.10 -11.88 10.62
N LYS A 123 10.12 -12.00 11.48
CA LYS A 123 9.92 -12.01 12.93
C LYS A 123 9.31 -10.71 13.47
N ILE A 124 9.80 -9.56 12.98
CA ILE A 124 9.26 -8.25 13.34
C ILE A 124 7.79 -8.15 12.89
N TYR A 125 7.51 -8.55 11.65
CA TYR A 125 6.15 -8.52 11.10
C TYR A 125 5.18 -9.38 11.90
N GLN A 126 5.55 -10.63 12.21
CA GLN A 126 4.76 -11.52 13.05
C GLN A 126 4.49 -10.91 14.45
N LYS A 127 5.47 -10.21 15.02
CA LYS A 127 5.29 -9.55 16.31
C LYS A 127 4.34 -8.36 16.21
N ILE A 128 4.51 -7.52 15.21
CA ILE A 128 3.66 -6.34 14.98
C ILE A 128 2.20 -6.75 14.76
N THR A 129 1.95 -7.83 14.02
CA THR A 129 0.57 -8.31 13.76
C THR A 129 -0.14 -8.82 15.01
N GLN A 130 0.60 -9.17 16.06
CA GLN A 130 0.06 -9.60 17.36
C GLN A 130 -0.16 -8.44 18.34
N LEU A 131 0.38 -7.26 18.06
CA LEU A 131 0.19 -6.10 18.92
C LEU A 131 -1.22 -5.55 18.73
N PRO A 132 -1.87 -5.07 19.81
CA PRO A 132 -3.12 -4.33 19.70
C PRO A 132 -2.90 -3.09 18.83
N GLU A 133 -3.96 -2.65 18.15
CA GLU A 133 -3.89 -1.39 17.41
C GLU A 133 -3.57 -0.26 18.41
N PRO A 134 -2.64 0.63 18.07
CA PRO A 134 -2.33 1.75 18.94
C PRO A 134 -3.54 2.69 19.06
N ASP A 135 -3.88 3.10 20.29
CA ASP A 135 -4.98 4.01 20.58
C ASP A 135 -4.77 5.42 19.99
N PHE A 136 -3.60 5.68 19.40
CA PHE A 136 -3.27 6.95 18.76
C PHE A 136 -2.55 6.75 17.43
N ILE A 137 -2.92 7.56 16.48
CA ILE A 137 -2.21 7.67 15.20
C ILE A 137 -1.20 8.80 15.37
N ILE A 138 0.09 8.50 15.27
CA ILE A 138 1.11 9.54 15.17
C ILE A 138 0.93 10.18 13.79
N ASN A 139 0.17 11.30 13.77
CA ASN A 139 0.11 12.15 12.60
C ASN A 139 1.46 12.86 12.46
N THR A 140 2.31 12.36 11.58
CA THR A 140 3.57 13.02 11.18
C THR A 140 3.35 14.20 10.23
N THR A 141 2.12 14.62 10.01
CA THR A 141 1.83 15.86 9.27
C THR A 141 2.15 17.05 10.15
N LYS A 142 3.16 17.82 9.73
CA LYS A 142 3.54 19.11 10.29
C LYS A 142 2.30 19.94 10.59
N LYS A 143 2.06 20.21 11.87
CA LYS A 143 1.27 21.34 12.31
C LYS A 143 2.29 22.42 12.67
N ASP A 144 2.26 23.51 11.89
CA ASP A 144 2.99 24.75 12.17
C ASP A 144 4.52 24.68 12.19
N GLY A 145 5.17 24.38 11.06
CA GLY A 145 6.50 24.90 10.72
C GLY A 145 7.68 24.60 11.68
N LYS A 146 7.52 23.76 12.71
CA LYS A 146 8.60 23.40 13.64
C LYS A 146 8.87 21.90 13.57
N GLU A 147 10.11 21.57 13.24
CA GLU A 147 10.64 20.20 13.33
C GLU A 147 10.60 19.77 14.80
N ILE A 148 9.97 18.63 15.06
CA ILE A 148 10.18 17.89 16.31
C ILE A 148 11.19 16.81 15.96
N ILE A 149 12.34 16.85 16.64
CA ILE A 149 13.48 15.91 16.57
C ILE A 149 13.00 14.49 16.86
#